data_ed890036c1489b6b4b680e70a8a12e3a
#
_entry.id   ed890036c1489b6b4b680e70a8a12e3a
#
_cell.length_a   1.000
_cell.length_b   1.000
_cell.length_c   1.000
_cell.angle_alpha   90.00
_cell.angle_beta   90.00
_cell.angle_gamma   90.00
#
_symmetry.space_group_name_H-M   'P 1'
#
loop_
_entity.id
_entity.type
_entity.pdbx_description
1 polymer ?
#
loop_
_entity_poly.entity_id
_entity_poly.type
_entity_poly.pdbx_seq_one_letter_code
_entity_poly.pdbx_strand_id
1 'polypeptide(L)'
;MTNSSNSTAQMGLDFEALPIEAVDLSPEMINQAIELSSNIPNEERQWQTYLNALALYGFEEWLNSRATDLSINRQQCSILQPPTANVIDAVCNLKVNEFKLCLIATGSLTDEEVTLPRAIVDLAEFVPHFYVLVEVQEELSIATVQGFLSHEQLVNGEGTVNLQAEEDWTYQLPLSCFDGEPDVLLLNLRCLEPSAIPLPSSVSDRSMQLSRMRSELEAVLPQLQSPERQLWQVLSWEQGAAVLSTPELLNWLYQVQKQAGETSALASLQSHLKDILQLLTQPAVNVGRWLWDELDEFAQELSWVLLPPSFALESAMRQRMRSPAEEFKAIVRELDQSGLEISPQARGAYRELTLAGFPLRLYALTWPLLSGTVPEWTLLLVLGAPFETSL
;
A
#
# COMPACT_ATOMS: atom_id res chain seq x y z
N MET A 1 -71.82 35.97 20.94
CA MET A 1 -71.46 34.52 20.88
C MET A 1 -70.32 34.35 19.91
N THR A 2 -69.13 34.41 20.43
CA THR A 2 -67.89 34.33 19.63
C THR A 2 -67.28 32.95 19.90
N ASN A 3 -67.28 32.11 18.85
CA ASN A 3 -66.59 30.82 18.87
C ASN A 3 -65.11 31.03 18.53
N SER A 4 -64.25 30.87 19.50
CA SER A 4 -62.83 30.76 19.31
C SER A 4 -62.46 29.31 18.94
N SER A 5 -62.07 29.07 17.71
CA SER A 5 -61.51 27.81 17.24
C SER A 5 -60.01 27.76 17.64
N ASN A 6 -59.71 26.96 18.61
CA ASN A 6 -58.30 26.58 18.92
C ASN A 6 -57.76 25.71 17.77
N SER A 7 -56.90 26.27 16.97
CA SER A 7 -56.07 25.51 16.03
C SER A 7 -54.83 25.05 16.78
N THR A 8 -54.82 23.80 17.20
CA THR A 8 -53.64 23.09 17.71
C THR A 8 -52.80 22.77 16.48
N ALA A 9 -51.73 23.54 16.24
CA ALA A 9 -50.70 23.17 15.28
C ALA A 9 -50.00 21.91 15.81
N GLN A 10 -50.33 20.76 15.25
CA GLN A 10 -49.54 19.55 15.37
C GLN A 10 -48.25 19.85 14.60
N MET A 11 -47.17 20.12 15.32
CA MET A 11 -45.79 19.93 14.77
C MET A 11 -45.63 18.42 14.56
N GLY A 12 -45.89 18.01 13.33
CA GLY A 12 -45.39 16.71 12.85
C GLY A 12 -43.87 16.81 12.84
N LEU A 13 -43.24 16.11 13.75
CA LEU A 13 -41.85 15.72 13.56
C LEU A 13 -41.86 14.78 12.36
N ASP A 14 -41.51 15.28 11.19
CA ASP A 14 -41.17 14.41 10.06
C ASP A 14 -39.93 13.64 10.47
N PHE A 15 -40.14 12.44 10.99
CA PHE A 15 -39.07 11.44 11.08
C PHE A 15 -38.82 10.99 9.63
N GLU A 16 -37.81 11.53 8.99
CA GLU A 16 -37.27 10.92 7.79
C GLU A 16 -36.86 9.49 8.16
N ALA A 17 -37.47 8.53 7.50
CA ALA A 17 -37.09 7.13 7.69
C ALA A 17 -35.62 7.00 7.25
N LEU A 18 -34.81 6.38 8.11
CA LEU A 18 -33.41 6.11 7.76
C LEU A 18 -33.34 5.33 6.43
N PRO A 19 -32.37 5.65 5.56
CA PRO A 19 -32.17 4.90 4.32
C PRO A 19 -32.03 3.41 4.63
N ILE A 20 -32.58 2.55 3.78
CA ILE A 20 -32.52 1.08 3.96
C ILE A 20 -31.07 0.57 4.02
N GLU A 21 -30.16 1.30 3.43
CA GLU A 21 -28.71 0.98 3.36
C GLU A 21 -27.92 1.52 4.56
N ALA A 22 -28.56 2.26 5.47
CA ALA A 22 -27.88 2.83 6.63
C ALA A 22 -27.53 1.77 7.66
N VAL A 23 -26.35 1.88 8.24
CA VAL A 23 -25.87 1.07 9.37
C VAL A 23 -25.46 1.96 10.52
N ASP A 24 -25.73 1.50 11.75
CA ASP A 24 -25.36 2.21 12.97
C ASP A 24 -23.86 2.07 13.24
N LEU A 25 -23.20 3.19 13.54
CA LEU A 25 -21.83 3.23 13.99
C LEU A 25 -21.76 3.10 15.50
N SER A 26 -21.21 2.00 15.99
CA SER A 26 -21.11 1.77 17.43
C SER A 26 -20.13 2.74 18.10
N PRO A 27 -20.28 3.01 19.42
CA PRO A 27 -19.31 3.84 20.14
C PRO A 27 -17.88 3.32 20.06
N GLU A 28 -17.69 2.01 19.94
CA GLU A 28 -16.38 1.37 19.76
C GLU A 28 -15.76 1.75 18.42
N MET A 29 -16.53 1.73 17.33
CA MET A 29 -16.09 2.16 15.99
C MET A 29 -15.70 3.63 16.00
N ILE A 30 -16.50 4.49 16.64
CA ILE A 30 -16.23 5.92 16.78
C ILE A 30 -14.91 6.15 17.53
N ASN A 31 -14.71 5.46 18.67
CA ASN A 31 -13.48 5.58 19.45
C ASN A 31 -12.25 5.12 18.65
N GLN A 32 -12.35 4.02 17.91
CA GLN A 32 -11.28 3.54 17.04
C GLN A 32 -10.96 4.54 15.90
N ALA A 33 -11.98 5.17 15.34
CA ALA A 33 -11.80 6.20 14.31
C ALA A 33 -11.08 7.45 14.87
N ILE A 34 -11.40 7.87 16.10
CA ILE A 34 -10.72 8.95 16.80
C ILE A 34 -9.24 8.57 17.05
N GLU A 35 -8.97 7.35 17.49
CA GLU A 35 -7.60 6.89 17.71
C GLU A 35 -6.79 6.87 16.41
N LEU A 36 -7.35 6.39 15.30
CA LEU A 36 -6.69 6.39 14.01
C LEU A 36 -6.39 7.81 13.51
N SER A 37 -7.36 8.72 13.58
CA SER A 37 -7.20 10.10 13.12
C SER A 37 -6.20 10.88 13.96
N SER A 38 -6.13 10.64 15.27
CA SER A 38 -5.19 11.30 16.18
C SER A 38 -3.71 11.00 15.89
N ASN A 39 -3.43 9.93 15.14
CA ASN A 39 -2.08 9.60 14.69
C ASN A 39 -1.62 10.44 13.49
N ILE A 40 -2.49 11.20 12.85
CA ILE A 40 -2.18 12.02 11.69
C ILE A 40 -1.60 13.37 12.15
N PRO A 41 -0.37 13.72 11.72
CA PRO A 41 0.30 14.95 12.16
C PRO A 41 -0.39 16.24 11.69
N ASN A 42 -1.06 16.23 10.55
CA ASN A 42 -1.79 17.36 9.99
C ASN A 42 -3.21 17.41 10.57
N GLU A 43 -3.51 18.46 11.37
CA GLU A 43 -4.82 18.62 12.03
C GLU A 43 -5.98 18.74 11.03
N GLU A 44 -5.77 19.41 9.89
CA GLU A 44 -6.80 19.56 8.86
C GLU A 44 -7.19 18.20 8.24
N ARG A 45 -6.23 17.28 8.18
CA ARG A 45 -6.46 15.93 7.62
C ARG A 45 -7.03 14.95 8.65
N GLN A 46 -6.94 15.26 9.94
CA GLN A 46 -7.51 14.39 10.98
C GLN A 46 -9.00 14.18 10.79
N TRP A 47 -9.73 15.24 10.41
CA TRP A 47 -11.17 15.14 10.19
C TRP A 47 -11.50 14.19 9.04
N GLN A 48 -10.86 14.34 7.89
CA GLN A 48 -11.11 13.44 6.75
C GLN A 48 -10.67 12.00 7.05
N THR A 49 -9.57 11.82 7.78
CA THR A 49 -9.12 10.50 8.27
C THR A 49 -10.14 9.87 9.19
N TYR A 50 -10.76 10.65 10.07
CA TYR A 50 -11.84 10.21 10.93
C TYR A 50 -13.05 9.74 10.13
N LEU A 51 -13.52 10.53 9.16
CA LEU A 51 -14.61 10.14 8.27
C LEU A 51 -14.27 8.87 7.47
N ASN A 52 -13.06 8.77 6.94
CA ASN A 52 -12.59 7.60 6.21
C ASN A 52 -12.59 6.34 7.11
N ALA A 53 -12.22 6.47 8.38
CA ALA A 53 -12.26 5.35 9.33
C ALA A 53 -13.71 4.92 9.63
N LEU A 54 -14.63 5.87 9.82
CA LEU A 54 -16.05 5.58 10.01
C LEU A 54 -16.66 4.94 8.76
N ALA A 55 -16.28 5.40 7.56
CA ALA A 55 -16.71 4.79 6.30
C ALA A 55 -16.23 3.34 6.16
N LEU A 56 -14.98 3.04 6.59
CA LEU A 56 -14.48 1.67 6.60
C LEU A 56 -15.32 0.79 7.53
N TYR A 57 -15.55 1.22 8.78
CA TYR A 57 -16.30 0.42 9.75
C TYR A 57 -17.76 0.27 9.34
N GLY A 58 -18.39 1.33 8.83
CA GLY A 58 -19.75 1.28 8.31
C GLY A 58 -19.89 0.34 7.12
N PHE A 59 -18.95 0.39 6.19
CA PHE A 59 -18.91 -0.53 5.04
C PHE A 59 -18.71 -1.99 5.48
N GLU A 60 -17.83 -2.25 6.44
CA GLU A 60 -17.63 -3.61 6.99
C GLU A 60 -18.92 -4.14 7.63
N GLU A 61 -19.61 -3.34 8.42
CA GLU A 61 -20.87 -3.73 9.05
C GLU A 61 -21.99 -3.95 8.02
N TRP A 62 -22.10 -3.05 7.03
CA TRP A 62 -23.03 -3.20 5.92
C TRP A 62 -22.77 -4.51 5.15
N LEU A 63 -21.52 -4.81 4.82
CA LEU A 63 -21.16 -6.03 4.11
C LEU A 63 -21.44 -7.28 4.95
N ASN A 64 -21.06 -7.28 6.24
CA ASN A 64 -21.27 -8.39 7.13
C ASN A 64 -22.77 -8.71 7.34
N SER A 65 -23.63 -7.69 7.38
CA SER A 65 -25.07 -7.88 7.55
C SER A 65 -25.76 -8.46 6.31
N ARG A 66 -25.21 -8.23 5.10
CA ARG A 66 -25.84 -8.58 3.81
C ARG A 66 -25.15 -9.70 3.04
N ALA A 67 -23.87 -9.91 3.29
CA ALA A 67 -23.03 -10.78 2.48
C ALA A 67 -21.97 -11.49 3.35
N THR A 68 -22.41 -12.31 4.29
CA THR A 68 -21.54 -13.09 5.20
C THR A 68 -20.62 -14.08 4.50
N ASP A 69 -20.87 -14.35 3.22
CA ASP A 69 -20.06 -15.17 2.32
C ASP A 69 -18.86 -14.44 1.73
N LEU A 70 -18.84 -13.10 1.80
CA LEU A 70 -17.73 -12.30 1.30
C LEU A 70 -16.72 -12.01 2.42
N SER A 71 -15.46 -12.32 2.19
CA SER A 71 -14.38 -12.09 3.15
C SER A 71 -13.73 -10.72 2.94
N ILE A 72 -13.52 -10.00 4.05
CA ILE A 72 -12.81 -8.70 4.04
C ILE A 72 -11.38 -8.91 4.51
N ASN A 73 -10.42 -8.35 3.75
CA ASN A 73 -9.02 -8.27 4.14
C ASN A 73 -8.58 -6.81 4.14
N ARG A 74 -8.26 -6.28 5.31
CA ARG A 74 -7.81 -4.90 5.54
C ARG A 74 -6.32 -4.75 5.86
N GLN A 75 -5.53 -5.81 5.73
CA GLN A 75 -4.11 -5.80 6.14
C GLN A 75 -3.30 -4.71 5.42
N GLN A 76 -3.64 -4.41 4.17
CA GLN A 76 -2.97 -3.38 3.37
C GLN A 76 -3.82 -2.11 3.19
N CYS A 77 -4.92 -2.00 3.94
CA CYS A 77 -5.81 -0.86 3.85
C CYS A 77 -5.08 0.43 4.25
N SER A 78 -5.18 1.47 3.41
CA SER A 78 -4.46 2.74 3.55
C SER A 78 -4.70 3.42 4.89
N ILE A 79 -5.94 3.42 5.36
CA ILE A 79 -6.34 4.10 6.59
C ILE A 79 -5.71 3.48 7.85
N LEU A 80 -5.34 2.20 7.81
CA LEU A 80 -4.65 1.50 8.88
C LEU A 80 -3.12 1.65 8.80
N GLN A 81 -2.63 2.36 7.80
CA GLN A 81 -1.22 2.67 7.60
C GLN A 81 -1.01 4.19 7.72
N PRO A 82 -0.62 4.70 8.90
CA PRO A 82 -0.53 6.15 9.13
C PRO A 82 0.28 6.93 8.08
N PRO A 83 1.39 6.41 7.52
CA PRO A 83 2.11 7.11 6.45
C PRO A 83 1.27 7.33 5.19
N THR A 84 0.43 6.37 4.82
CA THR A 84 -0.44 6.46 3.65
C THR A 84 -1.69 7.29 3.96
N ALA A 85 -2.33 7.08 5.10
CA ALA A 85 -3.48 7.86 5.56
C ALA A 85 -3.17 9.36 5.69
N ASN A 86 -1.91 9.69 6.02
CA ASN A 86 -1.44 11.08 6.12
C ASN A 86 -1.43 11.82 4.78
N VAL A 87 -1.48 11.14 3.63
CA VAL A 87 -1.31 11.75 2.31
C VAL A 87 -2.40 11.40 1.30
N ILE A 88 -3.21 10.37 1.54
CA ILE A 88 -4.29 9.92 0.65
C ILE A 88 -5.62 9.99 1.38
N ASP A 89 -6.53 10.84 0.88
CA ASP A 89 -7.86 11.07 1.46
C ASP A 89 -8.89 10.08 0.89
N ALA A 90 -8.61 8.79 1.04
CA ALA A 90 -9.50 7.71 0.66
C ALA A 90 -9.09 6.41 1.38
N VAL A 91 -10.04 5.49 1.55
CA VAL A 91 -9.77 4.15 2.07
C VAL A 91 -9.45 3.23 0.90
N CYS A 92 -8.19 3.18 0.50
CA CYS A 92 -7.74 2.32 -0.60
C CYS A 92 -7.07 1.03 -0.12
N ASN A 93 -6.86 0.09 -1.06
CA ASN A 93 -6.30 -1.23 -0.81
C ASN A 93 -7.12 -2.11 0.17
N LEU A 94 -8.41 -1.82 0.33
CA LEU A 94 -9.35 -2.73 0.97
C LEU A 94 -9.63 -3.89 0.01
N LYS A 95 -9.55 -5.14 0.47
CA LYS A 95 -9.90 -6.30 -0.34
C LYS A 95 -11.18 -6.94 0.16
N VAL A 96 -12.08 -7.23 -0.78
CA VAL A 96 -13.25 -8.09 -0.56
C VAL A 96 -13.13 -9.28 -1.50
N ASN A 97 -12.89 -10.47 -0.96
CA ASN A 97 -12.40 -11.62 -1.70
C ASN A 97 -11.14 -11.21 -2.50
N GLU A 98 -11.16 -11.38 -3.84
CA GLU A 98 -10.05 -11.03 -4.73
C GLU A 98 -10.15 -9.59 -5.30
N PHE A 99 -11.24 -8.86 -5.00
CA PHE A 99 -11.42 -7.50 -5.51
C PHE A 99 -10.75 -6.47 -4.61
N LYS A 100 -10.06 -5.50 -5.23
CA LYS A 100 -9.58 -4.29 -4.56
C LYS A 100 -10.69 -3.24 -4.59
N LEU A 101 -11.02 -2.68 -3.44
CA LEU A 101 -11.99 -1.60 -3.29
C LEU A 101 -11.30 -0.33 -2.78
N CYS A 102 -11.88 0.81 -3.16
CA CYS A 102 -11.56 2.10 -2.59
C CYS A 102 -12.85 2.74 -2.07
N LEU A 103 -12.92 3.04 -0.77
CA LEU A 103 -14.04 3.76 -0.19
C LEU A 103 -13.74 5.26 -0.22
N ILE A 104 -14.74 6.03 -0.63
CA ILE A 104 -14.73 7.49 -0.67
C ILE A 104 -15.74 7.95 0.34
N ALA A 105 -15.25 8.52 1.45
CA ALA A 105 -16.09 9.01 2.52
C ALA A 105 -16.54 10.44 2.25
N THR A 106 -17.82 10.70 2.42
CA THR A 106 -18.38 12.05 2.39
C THR A 106 -19.25 12.30 3.62
N GLY A 107 -19.19 13.51 4.18
CA GLY A 107 -20.04 13.94 5.29
C GLY A 107 -21.38 14.50 4.84
N SER A 108 -21.57 14.73 3.55
CA SER A 108 -22.81 15.27 2.98
C SER A 108 -22.85 15.02 1.48
N LEU A 109 -24.03 14.71 0.96
CA LEU A 109 -24.32 14.60 -0.47
C LEU A 109 -25.08 15.83 -1.01
N THR A 110 -24.93 16.99 -0.36
CA THR A 110 -25.55 18.23 -0.85
C THR A 110 -24.85 18.78 -2.10
N ASP A 111 -23.60 18.39 -2.33
CA ASP A 111 -22.84 18.72 -3.51
C ASP A 111 -23.16 17.72 -4.64
N GLU A 112 -23.21 18.20 -5.88
CA GLU A 112 -23.47 17.36 -7.05
C GLU A 112 -22.23 16.55 -7.48
N GLU A 113 -21.08 16.81 -6.87
CA GLU A 113 -19.77 16.23 -7.19
C GLU A 113 -19.08 15.69 -5.95
N VAL A 114 -18.23 14.70 -6.15
CA VAL A 114 -17.34 14.13 -5.14
C VAL A 114 -15.90 14.25 -5.57
N THR A 115 -15.04 14.54 -4.59
CA THR A 115 -13.60 14.71 -4.81
C THR A 115 -12.87 13.39 -4.67
N LEU A 116 -12.09 13.00 -5.67
CA LEU A 116 -11.25 11.81 -5.68
C LEU A 116 -9.77 12.21 -5.67
N PRO A 117 -8.96 11.70 -4.76
CA PRO A 117 -7.51 11.86 -4.87
C PRO A 117 -6.98 11.30 -6.19
N ARG A 118 -6.17 12.05 -6.88
CA ARG A 118 -5.57 11.61 -8.16
C ARG A 118 -4.80 10.28 -8.02
N ALA A 119 -4.21 10.05 -6.86
CA ALA A 119 -3.46 8.83 -6.57
C ALA A 119 -4.28 7.54 -6.77
N ILE A 120 -5.57 7.53 -6.38
CA ILE A 120 -6.41 6.32 -6.49
C ILE A 120 -6.89 6.07 -7.93
N VAL A 121 -6.68 7.01 -8.84
CA VAL A 121 -7.07 6.90 -10.25
C VAL A 121 -5.84 6.61 -11.13
N ASP A 122 -4.71 7.29 -10.88
CA ASP A 122 -3.54 7.29 -11.75
C ASP A 122 -2.44 6.31 -11.30
N LEU A 123 -2.37 5.94 -10.01
CA LEU A 123 -1.29 5.09 -9.48
C LEU A 123 -1.75 3.65 -9.32
N ALA A 124 -1.14 2.75 -10.07
CA ALA A 124 -1.49 1.32 -10.10
C ALA A 124 -1.52 0.65 -8.71
N GLU A 125 -0.71 1.14 -7.77
CA GLU A 125 -0.68 0.66 -6.39
C GLU A 125 -2.00 0.89 -5.66
N PHE A 126 -2.73 1.97 -6.00
CA PHE A 126 -3.93 2.40 -5.31
C PHE A 126 -5.21 2.21 -6.12
N VAL A 127 -5.12 2.02 -7.45
CA VAL A 127 -6.28 1.82 -8.33
C VAL A 127 -7.07 0.59 -7.88
N PRO A 128 -8.39 0.74 -7.59
CA PRO A 128 -9.28 -0.36 -7.22
C PRO A 128 -10.02 -0.94 -8.43
N HIS A 129 -10.69 -2.07 -8.25
CA HIS A 129 -11.71 -2.55 -9.18
C HIS A 129 -13.00 -1.74 -9.05
N PHE A 130 -13.36 -1.37 -7.81
CA PHE A 130 -14.56 -0.58 -7.52
C PHE A 130 -14.24 0.57 -6.57
N TYR A 131 -14.75 1.75 -6.91
CA TYR A 131 -14.87 2.90 -6.02
C TYR A 131 -16.26 2.84 -5.37
N VAL A 132 -16.33 2.93 -4.06
CA VAL A 132 -17.57 2.84 -3.30
C VAL A 132 -17.77 4.15 -2.54
N LEU A 133 -18.90 4.81 -2.77
CA LEU A 133 -19.27 6.03 -2.09
C LEU A 133 -19.97 5.68 -0.76
N VAL A 134 -19.44 6.19 0.33
CA VAL A 134 -19.98 5.99 1.67
C VAL A 134 -20.25 7.35 2.30
N GLU A 135 -21.52 7.65 2.55
CA GLU A 135 -21.93 8.81 3.32
C GLU A 135 -21.84 8.49 4.80
N VAL A 136 -21.19 9.39 5.55
CA VAL A 136 -21.07 9.30 7.00
C VAL A 136 -21.78 10.48 7.64
N GLN A 137 -22.89 10.23 8.31
CA GLN A 137 -23.64 11.23 9.08
C GLN A 137 -23.26 11.09 10.56
N GLU A 138 -22.18 11.78 10.93
CA GLU A 138 -21.55 11.65 12.26
C GLU A 138 -22.52 12.02 13.39
N GLU A 139 -23.31 13.09 13.20
CA GLU A 139 -24.31 13.54 14.19
C GLU A 139 -25.37 12.47 14.49
N LEU A 140 -25.72 11.64 13.52
CA LEU A 140 -26.67 10.54 13.67
C LEU A 140 -25.96 9.21 14.00
N SER A 141 -24.65 9.19 13.97
CA SER A 141 -23.82 7.97 14.13
C SER A 141 -24.21 6.86 13.16
N ILE A 142 -24.42 7.21 11.90
CA ILE A 142 -24.75 6.27 10.82
C ILE A 142 -23.78 6.40 9.65
N ALA A 143 -23.62 5.31 8.92
CA ALA A 143 -22.96 5.28 7.63
C ALA A 143 -23.88 4.62 6.59
N THR A 144 -23.85 5.12 5.36
CA THR A 144 -24.71 4.63 4.27
C THR A 144 -23.89 4.39 3.03
N VAL A 145 -23.95 3.19 2.46
CA VAL A 145 -23.35 2.91 1.14
C VAL A 145 -24.28 3.49 0.09
N GLN A 146 -23.85 4.56 -0.58
CA GLN A 146 -24.68 5.33 -1.50
C GLN A 146 -24.62 4.83 -2.95
N GLY A 147 -23.49 4.24 -3.32
CA GLY A 147 -23.30 3.74 -4.68
C GLY A 147 -21.88 3.30 -4.94
N PHE A 148 -21.66 2.84 -6.15
CA PHE A 148 -20.34 2.38 -6.58
C PHE A 148 -20.08 2.71 -8.04
N LEU A 149 -18.80 2.67 -8.42
CA LEU A 149 -18.32 2.87 -9.79
C LEU A 149 -17.18 1.90 -10.06
N SER A 150 -17.19 1.17 -11.17
CA SER A 150 -16.06 0.35 -11.54
C SER A 150 -14.92 1.19 -12.17
N HIS A 151 -13.69 0.72 -12.05
CA HIS A 151 -12.55 1.38 -12.71
C HIS A 151 -12.73 1.45 -14.24
N GLU A 152 -13.30 0.42 -14.83
CA GLU A 152 -13.59 0.39 -16.26
C GLU A 152 -14.58 1.48 -16.68
N GLN A 153 -15.65 1.68 -15.90
CA GLN A 153 -16.63 2.76 -16.15
C GLN A 153 -15.98 4.14 -16.00
N LEU A 154 -15.11 4.31 -15.01
CA LEU A 154 -14.40 5.58 -14.79
C LEU A 154 -13.49 5.94 -15.99
N VAL A 155 -12.79 4.96 -16.55
CA VAL A 155 -11.80 5.20 -17.63
C VAL A 155 -12.45 5.17 -19.02
N ASN A 156 -13.42 4.26 -19.25
CA ASN A 156 -13.99 3.97 -20.58
C ASN A 156 -15.48 4.33 -20.71
N GLY A 157 -16.13 4.91 -19.68
CA GLY A 157 -17.57 5.14 -19.64
C GLY A 157 -18.10 5.96 -20.81
N GLU A 158 -19.25 5.56 -21.34
CA GLU A 158 -20.02 6.34 -22.32
C GLU A 158 -20.57 7.60 -21.63
N GLY A 159 -19.96 8.72 -21.89
CA GLY A 159 -20.24 10.00 -21.25
C GLY A 159 -18.98 10.54 -20.59
N THR A 160 -17.81 10.19 -21.18
CA THR A 160 -16.47 10.55 -20.73
C THR A 160 -16.49 11.73 -19.75
N VAL A 161 -16.48 11.41 -18.46
CA VAL A 161 -16.11 12.40 -17.48
C VAL A 161 -14.70 12.81 -17.91
N ASN A 162 -14.58 14.03 -18.41
CA ASN A 162 -13.28 14.57 -18.74
C ASN A 162 -12.56 14.80 -17.40
N LEU A 163 -11.92 13.73 -16.90
CA LEU A 163 -11.16 13.78 -15.66
C LEU A 163 -10.00 14.76 -15.86
N GLN A 164 -10.25 16.01 -15.51
CA GLN A 164 -9.20 17.02 -15.47
C GLN A 164 -8.69 17.10 -14.04
N ALA A 165 -7.41 16.81 -13.86
CA ALA A 165 -6.79 16.92 -12.56
C ALA A 165 -6.69 18.39 -12.15
N GLU A 166 -7.15 18.69 -10.95
CA GLU A 166 -6.99 19.98 -10.29
C GLU A 166 -5.54 20.18 -9.82
N GLU A 167 -5.20 21.41 -9.45
CA GLU A 167 -3.85 21.76 -8.97
C GLU A 167 -3.47 21.03 -7.67
N ASP A 168 -4.46 20.70 -6.85
CA ASP A 168 -4.32 20.01 -5.57
C ASP A 168 -4.26 18.48 -5.68
N TRP A 169 -4.11 17.95 -6.89
CA TRP A 169 -4.09 16.52 -7.22
C TRP A 169 -5.40 15.80 -6.87
N THR A 170 -6.50 16.43 -7.19
CA THR A 170 -7.82 15.83 -7.10
C THR A 170 -8.50 15.79 -8.45
N TYR A 171 -9.52 14.94 -8.56
CA TYR A 171 -10.51 14.91 -9.62
C TYR A 171 -11.87 15.22 -9.03
N GLN A 172 -12.68 16.01 -9.74
CA GLN A 172 -14.09 16.21 -9.41
C GLN A 172 -14.93 15.25 -10.25
N LEU A 173 -15.75 14.45 -9.58
CA LEU A 173 -16.58 13.44 -10.24
C LEU A 173 -18.05 13.68 -9.90
N PRO A 174 -18.94 13.82 -10.90
CA PRO A 174 -20.37 13.93 -10.67
C PRO A 174 -20.91 12.69 -9.94
N LEU A 175 -21.77 12.91 -8.94
CA LEU A 175 -22.42 11.80 -8.22
C LEU A 175 -23.23 10.89 -9.15
N SER A 176 -23.75 11.43 -10.25
CA SER A 176 -24.47 10.65 -11.27
C SER A 176 -23.64 9.58 -11.98
N CYS A 177 -22.31 9.57 -11.79
CA CYS A 177 -21.43 8.52 -12.31
C CYS A 177 -21.49 7.25 -11.46
N PHE A 178 -21.92 7.35 -10.21
CA PHE A 178 -22.05 6.20 -9.33
C PHE A 178 -23.40 5.51 -9.54
N ASP A 179 -23.35 4.17 -9.62
CA ASP A 179 -24.56 3.35 -9.57
C ASP A 179 -25.13 3.40 -8.15
N GLY A 180 -26.33 3.93 -8.00
CA GLY A 180 -27.01 4.10 -6.72
C GLY A 180 -27.67 2.83 -6.17
N GLU A 181 -27.38 1.65 -6.74
CA GLU A 181 -27.91 0.37 -6.27
C GLU A 181 -26.81 -0.50 -5.62
N PRO A 182 -26.54 -0.37 -4.31
CA PRO A 182 -25.48 -1.11 -3.62
C PRO A 182 -25.59 -2.63 -3.71
N ASP A 183 -26.79 -3.17 -3.87
CA ASP A 183 -27.01 -4.61 -4.08
C ASP A 183 -26.35 -5.12 -5.37
N VAL A 184 -26.23 -4.26 -6.40
CA VAL A 184 -25.52 -4.60 -7.65
C VAL A 184 -24.01 -4.74 -7.39
N LEU A 185 -23.45 -3.97 -6.47
CA LEU A 185 -22.06 -4.16 -6.04
C LEU A 185 -21.88 -5.56 -5.43
N LEU A 186 -22.79 -5.99 -4.53
CA LEU A 186 -22.73 -7.33 -3.93
C LEU A 186 -22.82 -8.42 -4.98
N LEU A 187 -23.68 -8.25 -6.00
CA LEU A 187 -23.78 -9.17 -7.12
C LEU A 187 -22.47 -9.24 -7.92
N ASN A 188 -21.87 -8.10 -8.22
CA ASN A 188 -20.59 -8.02 -8.93
C ASN A 188 -19.47 -8.73 -8.15
N LEU A 189 -19.38 -8.51 -6.84
CA LEU A 189 -18.37 -9.13 -5.98
C LEU A 189 -18.51 -10.66 -5.87
N ARG A 190 -19.72 -11.20 -6.14
CA ARG A 190 -19.99 -12.66 -6.15
C ARG A 190 -19.86 -13.29 -7.51
N CYS A 191 -20.25 -12.59 -8.58
CA CYS A 191 -20.45 -13.18 -9.90
C CYS A 191 -19.35 -12.83 -10.91
N LEU A 192 -18.66 -11.71 -10.74
CA LEU A 192 -17.57 -11.34 -11.63
C LEU A 192 -16.25 -11.99 -11.19
N GLU A 193 -15.36 -12.16 -12.15
CA GLU A 193 -13.96 -12.43 -11.90
C GLU A 193 -13.16 -11.11 -11.89
N PRO A 194 -12.15 -10.93 -11.01
CA PRO A 194 -11.35 -9.70 -10.98
C PRO A 194 -10.72 -9.34 -12.32
N SER A 195 -10.38 -10.35 -13.13
CA SER A 195 -9.86 -10.17 -14.50
C SER A 195 -10.83 -9.49 -15.47
N ALA A 196 -12.13 -9.45 -15.15
CA ALA A 196 -13.13 -8.74 -15.96
C ALA A 196 -12.96 -7.21 -15.87
N ILE A 197 -12.31 -6.71 -14.80
CA ILE A 197 -11.99 -5.29 -14.62
C ILE A 197 -10.46 -5.17 -14.57
N PRO A 198 -9.79 -5.02 -15.73
CA PRO A 198 -8.34 -4.99 -15.77
C PRO A 198 -7.80 -3.74 -15.07
N LEU A 199 -6.90 -3.93 -14.11
CA LEU A 199 -6.20 -2.84 -13.43
C LEU A 199 -4.86 -2.55 -14.11
N PRO A 200 -4.38 -1.30 -14.07
CA PRO A 200 -3.06 -0.97 -14.57
C PRO A 200 -1.98 -1.74 -13.81
N SER A 201 -0.98 -2.23 -14.53
CA SER A 201 0.18 -2.87 -13.91
C SER A 201 1.13 -1.82 -13.33
N SER A 202 1.75 -2.15 -12.20
CA SER A 202 2.77 -1.28 -11.60
C SER A 202 3.94 -1.03 -12.57
N VAL A 203 4.46 0.20 -12.56
CA VAL A 203 5.57 0.60 -13.43
C VAL A 203 6.83 -0.17 -13.05
N SER A 204 7.39 -0.91 -14.00
CA SER A 204 8.60 -1.73 -13.79
C SER A 204 9.88 -0.91 -13.56
N ASP A 205 9.87 0.38 -13.91
CA ASP A 205 11.07 1.24 -13.89
C ASP A 205 11.12 2.26 -12.76
N ARG A 206 10.51 1.95 -11.59
CA ARG A 206 10.48 2.85 -10.43
C ARG A 206 11.87 3.33 -10.00
N SER A 207 12.83 2.43 -9.92
CA SER A 207 14.21 2.73 -9.55
C SER A 207 14.86 3.73 -10.51
N MET A 208 14.59 3.61 -11.83
CA MET A 208 15.09 4.53 -12.84
C MET A 208 14.42 5.92 -12.72
N GLN A 209 13.13 5.99 -12.46
CA GLN A 209 12.42 7.25 -12.23
C GLN A 209 12.96 7.97 -10.99
N LEU A 210 13.11 7.27 -9.87
CA LEU A 210 13.71 7.81 -8.65
C LEU A 210 15.15 8.27 -8.88
N SER A 211 15.95 7.54 -9.67
CA SER A 211 17.33 7.93 -10.00
C SER A 211 17.38 9.26 -10.74
N ARG A 212 16.47 9.50 -11.67
CA ARG A 212 16.40 10.76 -12.43
C ARG A 212 16.02 11.96 -11.55
N MET A 213 15.13 11.75 -10.60
CA MET A 213 14.59 12.81 -9.72
C MET A 213 15.32 12.90 -8.37
N ARG A 214 16.33 12.06 -8.11
CA ARG A 214 16.98 11.93 -6.82
C ARG A 214 17.46 13.27 -6.25
N SER A 215 18.23 14.03 -7.02
CA SER A 215 18.79 15.31 -6.57
C SER A 215 17.72 16.37 -6.29
N GLU A 216 16.63 16.33 -7.05
CA GLU A 216 15.48 17.22 -6.84
C GLU A 216 14.72 16.82 -5.60
N LEU A 217 14.44 15.53 -5.40
CA LEU A 217 13.76 15.03 -4.21
C LEU A 217 14.58 15.28 -2.93
N GLU A 218 15.91 15.10 -2.96
CA GLU A 218 16.79 15.45 -1.82
C GLU A 218 16.70 16.94 -1.44
N ALA A 219 16.48 17.82 -2.42
CA ALA A 219 16.40 19.26 -2.19
C ALA A 219 15.00 19.73 -1.71
N VAL A 220 13.95 19.07 -2.20
CA VAL A 220 12.56 19.54 -2.05
C VAL A 220 11.83 18.84 -0.90
N LEU A 221 12.02 17.52 -0.69
CA LEU A 221 11.34 16.77 0.39
C LEU A 221 11.53 17.37 1.80
N PRO A 222 12.70 17.94 2.18
CA PRO A 222 12.83 18.59 3.46
C PRO A 222 11.89 19.79 3.70
N GLN A 223 11.30 20.36 2.64
CA GLN A 223 10.33 21.46 2.78
C GLN A 223 8.96 20.97 3.30
N LEU A 224 8.70 19.68 3.24
CA LEU A 224 7.49 19.02 3.76
C LEU A 224 7.57 18.67 5.25
N GLN A 225 8.52 19.23 5.99
CA GLN A 225 8.65 19.02 7.44
C GLN A 225 7.46 19.57 8.22
N SER A 226 6.86 20.69 7.76
CA SER A 226 5.65 21.22 8.36
C SER A 226 4.48 20.32 8.00
N PRO A 227 3.73 19.77 8.98
CA PRO A 227 2.55 18.97 8.74
C PRO A 227 1.46 19.69 7.93
N GLU A 228 1.41 21.02 8.02
CA GLU A 228 0.45 21.88 7.30
C GLU A 228 0.68 21.91 5.79
N ARG A 229 1.92 21.58 5.34
CA ARG A 229 2.24 21.56 3.91
C ARG A 229 1.78 20.30 3.24
N GLN A 230 0.97 20.47 2.21
CA GLN A 230 0.51 19.39 1.35
C GLN A 230 1.56 19.05 0.28
N LEU A 231 1.58 17.81 -0.20
CA LEU A 231 2.53 17.34 -1.22
C LEU A 231 2.45 18.18 -2.50
N TRP A 232 1.24 18.47 -2.97
CA TRP A 232 0.99 19.22 -4.20
C TRP A 232 1.50 20.67 -4.18
N GLN A 233 1.66 21.26 -3.00
CA GLN A 233 2.20 22.61 -2.85
C GLN A 233 3.71 22.70 -3.08
N VAL A 234 4.41 21.57 -3.01
CA VAL A 234 5.88 21.50 -2.98
C VAL A 234 6.43 20.66 -4.11
N LEU A 235 5.72 19.59 -4.51
CA LEU A 235 6.16 18.62 -5.50
C LEU A 235 5.36 18.78 -6.80
N SER A 236 5.98 18.47 -7.95
CA SER A 236 5.24 18.19 -9.16
C SER A 236 4.49 16.86 -9.02
N TRP A 237 3.46 16.62 -9.87
CA TRP A 237 2.77 15.34 -9.85
C TRP A 237 3.70 14.13 -10.05
N GLU A 238 4.68 14.25 -10.95
CA GLU A 238 5.65 13.16 -11.21
C GLU A 238 6.49 12.83 -9.96
N GLN A 239 6.95 13.87 -9.25
CA GLN A 239 7.67 13.71 -7.99
C GLN A 239 6.76 13.14 -6.91
N GLY A 240 5.53 13.65 -6.81
CA GLY A 240 4.52 13.16 -5.87
C GLY A 240 4.16 11.70 -6.12
N ALA A 241 3.94 11.32 -7.37
CA ALA A 241 3.67 9.94 -7.76
C ALA A 241 4.82 9.00 -7.36
N ALA A 242 6.07 9.41 -7.56
CA ALA A 242 7.23 8.65 -7.13
C ALA A 242 7.30 8.48 -5.60
N VAL A 243 6.95 9.52 -4.84
CA VAL A 243 6.90 9.46 -3.36
C VAL A 243 5.75 8.58 -2.90
N LEU A 244 4.54 8.78 -3.43
CA LEU A 244 3.33 8.02 -3.07
C LEU A 244 3.45 6.53 -3.37
N SER A 245 4.14 6.17 -4.45
CA SER A 245 4.39 4.77 -4.82
C SER A 245 5.56 4.12 -4.07
N THR A 246 6.23 4.84 -3.16
CA THR A 246 7.42 4.36 -2.45
C THR A 246 7.20 4.35 -0.94
N PRO A 247 6.91 3.19 -0.32
CA PRO A 247 6.60 3.09 1.10
C PRO A 247 7.67 3.66 2.03
N GLU A 248 8.95 3.54 1.66
CA GLU A 248 10.08 4.04 2.44
C GLU A 248 10.09 5.57 2.50
N LEU A 249 9.74 6.24 1.39
CA LEU A 249 9.63 7.71 1.34
C LEU A 249 8.38 8.20 2.08
N LEU A 250 7.26 7.50 1.99
CA LEU A 250 6.06 7.79 2.77
C LEU A 250 6.33 7.67 4.28
N ASN A 251 6.99 6.60 4.72
CA ASN A 251 7.38 6.41 6.10
C ASN A 251 8.32 7.53 6.58
N TRP A 252 9.32 7.88 5.76
CA TRP A 252 10.22 8.98 6.08
C TRP A 252 9.45 10.30 6.25
N LEU A 253 8.57 10.62 5.32
CA LEU A 253 7.75 11.85 5.37
C LEU A 253 6.89 11.91 6.64
N TYR A 254 6.20 10.83 6.94
CA TYR A 254 5.39 10.72 8.14
C TYR A 254 6.21 10.94 9.43
N GLN A 255 7.39 10.31 9.52
CA GLN A 255 8.27 10.49 10.68
C GLN A 255 8.77 11.93 10.83
N VAL A 256 9.13 12.58 9.72
CA VAL A 256 9.56 13.97 9.72
C VAL A 256 8.46 14.91 10.21
N GLN A 257 7.22 14.70 9.72
CA GLN A 257 6.07 15.52 10.12
C GLN A 257 5.65 15.24 11.57
N LYS A 258 5.72 14.00 12.03
CA LYS A 258 5.42 13.62 13.41
C LYS A 258 6.39 14.21 14.42
N GLN A 259 7.65 14.37 14.03
CA GLN A 259 8.71 14.94 14.87
C GLN A 259 8.91 16.45 14.62
N ALA A 260 7.99 17.10 13.92
CA ALA A 260 8.03 18.54 13.69
C ALA A 260 8.05 19.28 15.04
N GLY A 261 9.16 19.99 15.32
CA GLY A 261 9.40 20.67 16.60
C GLY A 261 10.66 20.20 17.36
N GLU A 262 11.20 19.01 17.07
CA GLU A 262 12.43 18.51 17.67
C GLU A 262 13.64 18.78 16.77
N THR A 263 14.36 19.87 17.04
CA THR A 263 15.47 20.36 16.18
C THR A 263 16.64 19.36 16.07
N SER A 264 16.85 18.49 17.05
CA SER A 264 17.94 17.51 17.05
C SER A 264 17.66 16.30 16.15
N ALA A 265 16.40 15.95 15.91
CA ALA A 265 16.00 14.81 15.09
C ALA A 265 16.11 15.12 13.59
N LEU A 266 15.94 16.37 13.17
CA LEU A 266 15.88 16.77 11.77
C LEU A 266 17.16 16.49 10.98
N ALA A 267 18.34 16.72 11.57
CA ALA A 267 19.62 16.45 10.89
C ALA A 267 19.82 14.95 10.64
N SER A 268 19.39 14.10 11.56
CA SER A 268 19.45 12.64 11.38
C SER A 268 18.45 12.17 10.33
N LEU A 269 17.25 12.75 10.27
CA LEU A 269 16.23 12.43 9.28
C LEU A 269 16.62 12.85 7.86
N GLN A 270 17.32 14.00 7.71
CA GLN A 270 17.85 14.42 6.41
C GLN A 270 18.99 13.50 5.93
N SER A 271 19.85 13.04 6.83
CA SER A 271 20.86 12.01 6.48
C SER A 271 20.18 10.72 6.06
N HIS A 272 19.16 10.30 6.79
CA HIS A 272 18.38 9.10 6.49
C HIS A 272 17.67 9.17 5.14
N LEU A 273 17.15 10.34 4.73
CA LEU A 273 16.60 10.54 3.39
C LEU A 273 17.60 10.22 2.27
N LYS A 274 18.85 10.71 2.43
CA LYS A 274 19.91 10.41 1.46
C LYS A 274 20.19 8.91 1.37
N ASP A 275 20.24 8.24 2.51
CA ASP A 275 20.48 6.81 2.57
C ASP A 275 19.34 6.03 1.91
N ILE A 276 18.08 6.41 2.17
CA ILE A 276 16.91 5.81 1.53
C ILE A 276 16.97 6.01 0.01
N LEU A 277 17.13 7.25 -0.46
CA LEU A 277 17.19 7.54 -1.89
C LEU A 277 18.40 6.84 -2.56
N GLN A 278 19.53 6.75 -1.88
CA GLN A 278 20.67 6.00 -2.37
C GLN A 278 20.34 4.51 -2.52
N LEU A 279 19.72 3.91 -1.51
CA LEU A 279 19.33 2.50 -1.53
C LEU A 279 18.33 2.19 -2.64
N LEU A 280 17.28 3.03 -2.79
CA LEU A 280 16.22 2.85 -3.77
C LEU A 280 16.67 3.07 -5.22
N THR A 281 17.72 3.86 -5.41
CA THR A 281 18.27 4.17 -6.75
C THR A 281 19.46 3.30 -7.13
N GLN A 282 19.97 2.47 -6.22
CA GLN A 282 20.99 1.49 -6.57
C GLN A 282 20.41 0.41 -7.48
N PRO A 283 21.14 0.03 -8.52
CA PRO A 283 20.73 -1.10 -9.34
C PRO A 283 20.61 -2.35 -8.45
N ALA A 284 19.47 -3.03 -8.54
CA ALA A 284 19.23 -4.24 -7.77
C ALA A 284 19.79 -5.46 -8.51
N VAL A 285 20.41 -6.37 -7.76
CA VAL A 285 20.85 -7.66 -8.29
C VAL A 285 19.62 -8.49 -8.66
N ASN A 286 19.54 -8.92 -9.91
CA ASN A 286 18.43 -9.76 -10.36
C ASN A 286 18.70 -11.23 -10.00
N VAL A 287 18.32 -11.61 -8.78
CA VAL A 287 18.50 -12.99 -8.27
C VAL A 287 17.70 -14.04 -9.06
N GLY A 288 16.66 -13.61 -9.79
CA GLY A 288 15.90 -14.50 -10.67
C GLY A 288 16.74 -15.09 -11.79
N ARG A 289 17.74 -14.36 -12.31
CA ARG A 289 18.65 -14.84 -13.35
C ARG A 289 19.54 -15.98 -12.87
N TRP A 290 19.78 -16.08 -11.57
CA TRP A 290 20.60 -17.17 -11.00
C TRP A 290 19.98 -18.55 -11.22
N LEU A 291 18.66 -18.63 -11.40
CA LEU A 291 18.01 -19.91 -11.72
C LEU A 291 18.41 -20.47 -13.09
N TRP A 292 18.89 -19.61 -13.97
CA TRP A 292 19.49 -20.00 -15.27
C TRP A 292 21.03 -19.96 -15.26
N ASP A 293 21.64 -19.96 -14.06
CA ASP A 293 23.09 -19.90 -13.87
C ASP A 293 23.72 -18.62 -14.48
N GLU A 294 22.97 -17.49 -14.50
CA GLU A 294 23.45 -16.20 -15.02
C GLU A 294 23.56 -15.16 -13.89
N LEU A 295 24.67 -14.40 -13.91
CA LEU A 295 24.81 -13.17 -13.12
C LEU A 295 24.56 -11.97 -14.02
N ASP A 296 23.76 -11.01 -13.54
CA ASP A 296 23.65 -9.72 -14.22
C ASP A 296 24.95 -8.88 -14.05
N GLU A 297 25.10 -7.83 -14.87
CA GLU A 297 26.30 -6.98 -14.83
C GLU A 297 26.54 -6.38 -13.44
N PHE A 298 25.46 -5.98 -12.76
CA PHE A 298 25.55 -5.41 -11.43
C PHE A 298 25.95 -6.42 -10.37
N ALA A 299 25.46 -7.65 -10.45
CA ALA A 299 25.89 -8.73 -9.56
C ALA A 299 27.41 -9.03 -9.76
N GLN A 300 27.89 -8.97 -10.99
CA GLN A 300 29.33 -9.12 -11.30
C GLN A 300 30.16 -7.96 -10.72
N GLU A 301 29.72 -6.71 -10.88
CA GLU A 301 30.39 -5.54 -10.29
C GLU A 301 30.47 -5.62 -8.77
N LEU A 302 29.43 -6.14 -8.14
CA LEU A 302 29.38 -6.37 -6.68
C LEU A 302 30.15 -7.62 -6.24
N SER A 303 30.86 -8.29 -7.14
CA SER A 303 31.67 -9.49 -6.85
C SER A 303 30.84 -10.66 -6.26
N TRP A 304 29.59 -10.82 -6.71
CA TRP A 304 28.84 -12.03 -6.45
C TRP A 304 29.41 -13.20 -7.25
N VAL A 305 29.47 -14.37 -6.65
CA VAL A 305 29.96 -15.60 -7.26
C VAL A 305 28.88 -16.66 -7.17
N LEU A 306 28.44 -17.19 -8.32
CA LEU A 306 27.47 -18.27 -8.35
C LEU A 306 28.02 -19.53 -7.69
N LEU A 307 27.19 -20.19 -6.91
CA LEU A 307 27.45 -21.51 -6.37
C LEU A 307 27.02 -22.57 -7.37
N PRO A 308 27.76 -23.68 -7.50
CA PRO A 308 27.33 -24.79 -8.34
C PRO A 308 25.99 -25.34 -7.85
N PRO A 309 25.14 -25.87 -8.73
CA PRO A 309 23.84 -26.47 -8.37
C PRO A 309 23.99 -27.48 -7.23
N SER A 310 23.02 -27.52 -6.31
CA SER A 310 23.11 -28.37 -5.11
C SER A 310 23.29 -29.87 -5.44
N PHE A 311 22.77 -30.37 -6.55
CA PHE A 311 22.96 -31.74 -7.01
C PHE A 311 24.33 -32.03 -7.62
N ALA A 312 25.05 -31.03 -8.16
CA ALA A 312 26.40 -31.19 -8.72
C ALA A 312 27.49 -31.27 -7.63
N LEU A 313 27.15 -30.93 -6.41
CA LEU A 313 28.06 -30.91 -5.27
C LEU A 313 28.41 -32.31 -4.72
N GLU A 314 27.73 -33.37 -5.12
CA GLU A 314 28.03 -34.74 -4.69
C GLU A 314 29.30 -35.33 -5.34
N SER A 315 29.71 -34.78 -6.50
CA SER A 315 30.82 -35.36 -7.29
C SER A 315 32.21 -34.76 -7.01
N ALA A 316 32.32 -33.67 -6.25
CA ALA A 316 33.57 -32.95 -6.04
C ALA A 316 34.26 -33.35 -4.71
N MET A 317 34.46 -34.66 -4.49
CA MET A 317 35.33 -35.14 -3.41
C MET A 317 36.75 -35.25 -3.91
N ARG A 318 37.58 -34.25 -3.64
CA ARG A 318 39.03 -34.34 -3.41
C ARG A 318 39.74 -33.01 -3.54
N GLN A 319 39.55 -32.10 -2.57
CA GLN A 319 40.60 -31.11 -2.28
C GLN A 319 40.50 -30.57 -0.83
N ARG A 320 41.63 -30.47 -0.16
CA ARG A 320 41.82 -30.13 1.26
C ARG A 320 41.72 -28.63 1.56
N MET A 321 40.71 -27.94 1.07
CA MET A 321 40.32 -26.62 1.52
C MET A 321 38.80 -26.59 1.49
N ARG A 322 38.14 -26.25 2.59
CA ARG A 322 36.70 -26.06 2.61
C ARG A 322 36.38 -24.91 1.67
N SER A 323 35.86 -25.25 0.50
CA SER A 323 35.43 -24.28 -0.49
C SER A 323 34.16 -23.59 -0.03
N PRO A 324 33.85 -22.36 -0.51
CA PRO A 324 32.56 -21.72 -0.24
C PRO A 324 31.32 -22.62 -0.52
N ALA A 325 31.49 -23.55 -1.46
CA ALA A 325 30.48 -24.55 -1.77
C ALA A 325 30.28 -25.59 -0.66
N GLU A 326 31.34 -25.96 0.09
CA GLU A 326 31.25 -26.89 1.23
C GLU A 326 30.69 -26.22 2.47
N GLU A 327 31.02 -24.94 2.70
CA GLU A 327 30.38 -24.12 3.73
C GLU A 327 28.88 -23.97 3.45
N PHE A 328 28.52 -23.72 2.22
CA PHE A 328 27.14 -23.64 1.78
C PHE A 328 26.37 -24.94 2.04
N LYS A 329 26.96 -26.12 1.76
CA LYS A 329 26.33 -27.40 2.09
C LYS A 329 26.10 -27.58 3.60
N ALA A 330 27.03 -27.12 4.42
CA ALA A 330 26.86 -27.18 5.87
C ALA A 330 25.69 -26.32 6.33
N ILE A 331 25.56 -25.10 5.77
CA ILE A 331 24.45 -24.16 6.03
C ILE A 331 23.13 -24.80 5.61
N VAL A 332 23.02 -25.34 4.39
CA VAL A 332 21.78 -25.98 3.90
C VAL A 332 21.37 -27.14 4.82
N ARG A 333 22.31 -27.98 5.27
CA ARG A 333 21.99 -29.08 6.19
C ARG A 333 21.53 -28.60 7.57
N GLU A 334 22.09 -27.52 8.05
CA GLU A 334 21.69 -26.95 9.35
C GLU A 334 20.27 -26.34 9.24
N LEU A 335 19.95 -25.70 8.12
CA LEU A 335 18.62 -25.18 7.82
C LEU A 335 17.58 -26.30 7.68
N ASP A 336 17.90 -27.38 6.97
CA ASP A 336 17.04 -28.57 6.85
C ASP A 336 16.77 -29.19 8.23
N GLN A 337 17.79 -29.28 9.10
CA GLN A 337 17.64 -29.79 10.46
C GLN A 337 16.77 -28.87 11.35
N SER A 338 16.74 -27.57 11.06
CA SER A 338 15.88 -26.59 11.74
C SER A 338 14.46 -26.54 11.19
N GLY A 339 14.12 -27.39 10.21
CA GLY A 339 12.78 -27.51 9.65
C GLY A 339 12.49 -26.59 8.46
N LEU A 340 13.51 -25.95 7.89
CA LEU A 340 13.39 -25.12 6.70
C LEU A 340 13.76 -25.97 5.46
N GLU A 341 12.77 -26.50 4.76
CA GLU A 341 13.00 -27.26 3.52
C GLU A 341 13.46 -26.34 2.38
N ILE A 342 14.69 -26.55 1.90
CA ILE A 342 15.22 -25.84 0.74
C ILE A 342 14.98 -26.66 -0.50
N SER A 343 14.30 -26.06 -1.50
CA SER A 343 14.02 -26.75 -2.76
C SER A 343 15.31 -27.26 -3.42
N PRO A 344 15.30 -28.50 -4.00
CA PRO A 344 16.42 -28.99 -4.80
C PRO A 344 16.76 -28.11 -6.01
N GLN A 345 15.80 -27.32 -6.46
CA GLN A 345 15.97 -26.36 -7.58
C GLN A 345 16.59 -25.02 -7.12
N ALA A 346 16.87 -24.86 -5.81
CA ALA A 346 17.48 -23.64 -5.31
C ALA A 346 18.81 -23.36 -5.99
N ARG A 347 19.00 -22.08 -6.31
CA ARG A 347 20.26 -21.54 -6.80
C ARG A 347 20.79 -20.54 -5.79
N GLY A 348 22.08 -20.45 -5.68
CA GLY A 348 22.71 -19.55 -4.75
C GLY A 348 23.93 -18.86 -5.32
N ALA A 349 24.23 -17.73 -4.73
CA ALA A 349 25.48 -17.02 -4.92
C ALA A 349 26.02 -16.57 -3.55
N TYR A 350 27.28 -16.27 -3.49
CA TYR A 350 27.89 -15.69 -2.30
C TYR A 350 28.71 -14.45 -2.65
N ARG A 351 28.90 -13.62 -1.65
CA ARG A 351 29.75 -12.44 -1.71
C ARG A 351 30.57 -12.33 -0.43
N GLU A 352 31.84 -12.00 -0.56
CA GLU A 352 32.69 -11.67 0.58
C GLU A 352 32.48 -10.22 1.02
N LEU A 353 32.33 -10.00 2.31
CA LEU A 353 32.11 -8.71 2.93
C LEU A 353 33.16 -8.49 4.02
N THR A 354 33.49 -7.24 4.29
CA THR A 354 34.27 -6.87 5.47
C THR A 354 33.47 -5.89 6.31
N LEU A 355 33.06 -6.29 7.50
CA LEU A 355 32.33 -5.44 8.42
C LEU A 355 33.17 -5.19 9.67
N ALA A 356 33.46 -3.93 9.95
CA ALA A 356 34.32 -3.52 11.09
C ALA A 356 35.64 -4.25 11.16
N GLY A 357 36.26 -4.59 10.01
CA GLY A 357 37.51 -5.32 9.93
C GLY A 357 37.42 -6.85 10.03
N PHE A 358 36.21 -7.38 10.22
CA PHE A 358 35.97 -8.83 10.24
C PHE A 358 35.51 -9.31 8.86
N PRO A 359 36.13 -10.38 8.33
CA PRO A 359 35.69 -10.99 7.09
C PRO A 359 34.35 -11.72 7.33
N LEU A 360 33.35 -11.46 6.51
CA LEU A 360 32.05 -12.12 6.52
C LEU A 360 31.75 -12.64 5.11
N ARG A 361 30.88 -13.61 5.02
CA ARG A 361 30.39 -14.13 3.75
C ARG A 361 28.87 -14.08 3.75
N LEU A 362 28.30 -13.37 2.77
CA LEU A 362 26.85 -13.31 2.56
C LEU A 362 26.48 -14.32 1.47
N TYR A 363 25.62 -15.27 1.83
CA TYR A 363 25.02 -16.21 0.91
C TYR A 363 23.59 -15.75 0.61
N ALA A 364 23.20 -15.84 -0.63
CA ALA A 364 21.83 -15.58 -1.08
C ALA A 364 21.36 -16.79 -1.91
N LEU A 365 20.17 -17.31 -1.55
CA LEU A 365 19.56 -18.45 -2.22
C LEU A 365 18.20 -18.04 -2.75
N THR A 366 17.86 -18.51 -3.94
CA THR A 366 16.55 -18.30 -4.53
C THR A 366 16.00 -19.60 -5.14
N TRP A 367 14.69 -19.80 -5.03
CA TRP A 367 13.96 -20.90 -5.67
C TRP A 367 12.52 -20.52 -5.95
N PRO A 368 11.89 -21.08 -7.02
CA PRO A 368 10.50 -20.85 -7.30
C PRO A 368 9.61 -21.60 -6.30
N LEU A 369 8.50 -20.97 -5.89
CA LEU A 369 7.42 -21.62 -5.15
C LEU A 369 6.39 -22.14 -6.17
N LEU A 370 6.12 -23.44 -6.13
CA LEU A 370 5.24 -24.13 -7.09
C LEU A 370 3.76 -24.13 -6.64
N SER A 371 3.39 -23.35 -5.64
CA SER A 371 2.09 -23.46 -4.96
C SER A 371 0.99 -22.53 -5.50
N GLY A 372 1.18 -21.78 -6.58
CA GLY A 372 0.18 -20.83 -7.10
C GLY A 372 0.10 -20.75 -8.61
N THR A 373 -0.92 -20.06 -9.12
CA THR A 373 -1.08 -19.73 -10.55
C THR A 373 -0.16 -18.58 -10.99
N VAL A 374 0.43 -17.86 -10.04
CA VAL A 374 1.42 -16.81 -10.27
C VAL A 374 2.78 -17.36 -9.86
N PRO A 375 3.85 -17.18 -10.67
CA PRO A 375 5.19 -17.59 -10.28
C PRO A 375 5.67 -16.75 -9.10
N GLU A 376 5.77 -17.38 -7.94
CA GLU A 376 6.34 -16.79 -6.72
C GLU A 376 7.77 -17.28 -6.51
N TRP A 377 8.56 -16.48 -5.83
CA TRP A 377 9.97 -16.74 -5.57
C TRP A 377 10.30 -16.56 -4.11
N THR A 378 11.17 -17.42 -3.59
CA THR A 378 11.72 -17.25 -2.25
C THR A 378 13.16 -16.77 -2.36
N LEU A 379 13.54 -15.81 -1.52
CA LEU A 379 14.92 -15.37 -1.32
C LEU A 379 15.30 -15.58 0.13
N LEU A 380 16.34 -16.38 0.35
CA LEU A 380 16.95 -16.60 1.67
C LEU A 380 18.34 -15.96 1.69
N LEU A 381 18.58 -15.12 2.68
CA LEU A 381 19.90 -14.53 2.95
C LEU A 381 20.51 -15.13 4.21
N VAL A 382 21.75 -15.59 4.11
CA VAL A 382 22.49 -16.14 5.24
C VAL A 382 23.84 -15.41 5.37
N LEU A 383 24.09 -14.85 6.53
CA LEU A 383 25.37 -14.20 6.85
C LEU A 383 26.20 -15.14 7.75
N GLY A 384 27.37 -15.50 7.28
CA GLY A 384 28.31 -16.37 8.01
C GLY A 384 29.69 -15.75 8.17
N ALA A 385 30.40 -16.11 9.21
CA ALA A 385 31.81 -15.86 9.30
C ALA A 385 32.55 -16.99 8.54
N PRO A 386 33.54 -16.68 7.68
CA PRO A 386 34.38 -17.71 7.10
C PRO A 386 35.08 -18.45 8.24
N PHE A 387 35.08 -19.78 8.18
CA PHE A 387 35.80 -20.55 9.19
C PHE A 387 37.30 -20.22 9.11
N GLU A 388 37.84 -19.57 10.14
CA GLU A 388 39.28 -19.39 10.24
C GLU A 388 39.92 -20.78 10.27
N THR A 389 40.83 -21.04 9.34
CA THR A 389 41.81 -22.13 9.46
C THR A 389 42.69 -21.77 10.66
N SER A 390 42.41 -22.35 11.82
CA SER A 390 43.41 -22.36 12.90
C SER A 390 44.71 -22.98 12.34
N LEU A 391 45.72 -22.15 12.29
CA LEU A 391 47.11 -22.52 11.99
C LEU A 391 47.61 -23.58 12.95
#